data_c8cbb262746725c830aed59a2dd9d202
#
_entry.id   c8cbb262746725c830aed59a2dd9d202
#
_cell.length_a   1.000
_cell.length_b   1.000
_cell.length_c   1.000
_cell.angle_alpha   90.00
_cell.angle_beta   90.00
_cell.angle_gamma   90.00
#
_symmetry.space_group_name_H-M   'P 1'
#
loop_
_entity.id
_entity.type
_entity.pdbx_description
1 polymer ?
#
loop_
_entity_poly.entity_id
_entity_poly.type
_entity_poly.pdbx_seq_one_letter_code
_entity_poly.pdbx_strand_id
1 'polypeptide(L)'
;MTRTSVARAAVALLALLAAGCTAPTGPTPDEVTAWMDSQDDAAPPAGLLGSATGRVDAGVPEPSDPPQVSLGFETAGRLDGVRLSCLGEGSLDFDVSVTTEEAAGGTRTQVVTFADVPCGPDARDEALDATAVVGVGVTGYDADRAGAWHALVLGATGA
;
A
#
# COMPACT_ATOMS: atom_id res chain seq x y z
N MET A 1 38.00 61.45 -32.62
CA MET A 1 36.87 61.86 -31.79
C MET A 1 35.67 61.05 -32.21
N THR A 2 35.27 60.07 -31.42
CA THR A 2 33.91 59.70 -31.11
C THR A 2 33.91 58.40 -30.25
N ARG A 3 33.71 58.62 -28.99
CA ARG A 3 33.44 57.61 -27.98
C ARG A 3 31.91 57.28 -28.00
N THR A 4 31.57 56.15 -27.37
CA THR A 4 30.26 55.69 -26.93
C THR A 4 29.61 54.69 -27.87
N SER A 5 29.50 53.44 -27.47
CA SER A 5 28.44 52.92 -26.64
C SER A 5 28.57 51.38 -26.49
N VAL A 6 29.16 50.95 -25.41
CA VAL A 6 29.16 49.55 -24.99
C VAL A 6 28.56 49.55 -23.57
N ALA A 7 27.28 49.49 -23.46
CA ALA A 7 26.60 49.23 -22.17
C ALA A 7 25.10 49.09 -22.38
N ARG A 8 24.59 47.92 -22.80
CA ARG A 8 23.17 47.53 -22.67
C ARG A 8 22.93 46.09 -23.12
N ALA A 9 23.67 45.13 -22.57
CA ALA A 9 23.40 43.71 -22.86
C ALA A 9 23.75 42.79 -21.67
N ALA A 10 23.37 43.16 -20.46
CA ALA A 10 23.72 42.35 -19.28
C ALA A 10 22.59 42.26 -18.23
N VAL A 11 21.32 42.37 -18.60
CA VAL A 11 20.18 42.29 -17.61
C VAL A 11 19.12 41.26 -17.97
N ALA A 12 19.22 40.49 -19.03
CA ALA A 12 18.15 39.58 -19.47
C ALA A 12 18.37 38.08 -19.20
N LEU A 13 19.32 37.70 -18.33
CA LEU A 13 19.63 36.26 -18.14
C LEU A 13 19.46 35.72 -16.70
N LEU A 14 18.73 36.39 -15.84
CA LEU A 14 18.53 35.93 -14.44
C LEU A 14 17.10 35.56 -14.07
N ALA A 15 16.19 35.42 -15.00
CA ALA A 15 14.76 35.18 -14.70
C ALA A 15 14.25 33.76 -15.01
N LEU A 16 15.11 32.76 -15.24
CA LEU A 16 14.69 31.39 -15.67
C LEU A 16 15.08 30.27 -14.73
N LEU A 17 15.42 30.52 -13.46
CA LEU A 17 15.81 29.45 -12.51
C LEU A 17 14.83 29.25 -11.35
N ALA A 18 13.61 29.73 -11.46
CA ALA A 18 12.56 29.41 -10.50
C ALA A 18 11.51 28.43 -11.10
N ALA A 19 11.95 27.42 -11.86
CA ALA A 19 11.16 26.22 -12.03
C ALA A 19 11.27 25.43 -10.72
N GLY A 20 10.49 25.84 -9.72
CA GLY A 20 10.33 25.09 -8.49
C GLY A 20 9.90 23.67 -8.84
N CYS A 21 10.71 22.67 -8.52
CA CYS A 21 10.28 21.29 -8.43
C CYS A 21 9.19 21.26 -7.34
N THR A 22 7.94 21.43 -7.71
CA THR A 22 6.84 20.99 -6.87
C THR A 22 6.97 19.48 -6.83
N ALA A 23 7.46 18.95 -5.71
CA ALA A 23 7.38 17.52 -5.46
C ALA A 23 5.91 17.12 -5.69
N PRO A 24 5.62 16.09 -6.47
CA PRO A 24 4.27 15.64 -6.67
C PRO A 24 3.67 15.35 -5.28
N THR A 25 2.64 16.08 -4.93
CA THR A 25 1.88 15.88 -3.70
C THR A 25 1.14 14.56 -3.84
N GLY A 26 1.17 13.71 -2.81
CA GLY A 26 0.36 12.49 -2.76
C GLY A 26 -1.15 12.80 -2.93
N PRO A 27 -1.99 11.77 -2.99
CA PRO A 27 -3.43 11.95 -3.14
C PRO A 27 -4.01 12.79 -1.98
N THR A 28 -5.01 13.59 -2.29
CA THR A 28 -5.73 14.38 -1.30
C THR A 28 -6.55 13.50 -0.35
N PRO A 29 -6.90 13.95 0.86
CA PRO A 29 -7.76 13.20 1.78
C PRO A 29 -9.09 12.75 1.15
N ASP A 30 -9.67 13.57 0.28
CA ASP A 30 -10.94 13.24 -0.41
C ASP A 30 -10.73 12.15 -1.46
N GLU A 31 -9.62 12.19 -2.22
CA GLU A 31 -9.26 11.13 -3.16
C GLU A 31 -8.99 9.81 -2.43
N VAL A 32 -8.29 9.85 -1.30
CA VAL A 32 -8.08 8.66 -0.45
C VAL A 32 -9.40 8.08 0.01
N THR A 33 -10.32 8.90 0.52
CA THR A 33 -11.62 8.45 0.99
C THR A 33 -12.45 7.85 -0.15
N ALA A 34 -12.55 8.55 -1.28
CA ALA A 34 -13.31 8.07 -2.44
C ALA A 34 -12.74 6.74 -2.99
N TRP A 35 -11.41 6.58 -2.98
CA TRP A 35 -10.78 5.35 -3.40
C TRP A 35 -11.09 4.19 -2.44
N MET A 36 -10.97 4.40 -1.11
CA MET A 36 -11.30 3.39 -0.11
C MET A 36 -12.77 2.95 -0.24
N ASP A 37 -13.71 3.91 -0.37
CA ASP A 37 -15.14 3.61 -0.57
C ASP A 37 -15.33 2.78 -1.86
N SER A 38 -14.59 3.07 -2.93
CA SER A 38 -14.67 2.31 -4.18
C SER A 38 -14.18 0.86 -4.06
N GLN A 39 -13.22 0.60 -3.14
CA GLN A 39 -12.76 -0.77 -2.85
C GLN A 39 -13.82 -1.55 -2.06
N ASP A 40 -14.48 -0.90 -1.11
CA ASP A 40 -15.53 -1.50 -0.29
C ASP A 40 -16.80 -1.80 -1.11
N ASP A 41 -17.12 -0.96 -2.09
CA ASP A 41 -18.27 -1.13 -3.00
C ASP A 41 -18.01 -2.17 -4.12
N ALA A 42 -16.77 -2.60 -4.33
CA ALA A 42 -16.41 -3.55 -5.36
C ALA A 42 -17.05 -4.93 -5.11
N ALA A 43 -17.51 -5.58 -6.18
CA ALA A 43 -18.05 -6.94 -6.05
C ALA A 43 -16.96 -7.90 -5.53
N PRO A 44 -17.25 -8.67 -4.46
CA PRO A 44 -16.25 -9.56 -3.89
C PRO A 44 -15.83 -10.65 -4.90
N PRO A 45 -14.53 -10.92 -5.04
CA PRO A 45 -14.06 -12.02 -5.88
C PRO A 45 -14.43 -13.37 -5.25
N ALA A 46 -14.42 -14.41 -6.10
CA ALA A 46 -14.57 -15.78 -5.61
C ALA A 46 -13.44 -16.12 -4.62
N GLY A 47 -13.79 -16.80 -3.54
CA GLY A 47 -12.82 -17.19 -2.51
C GLY A 47 -12.40 -16.06 -1.57
N LEU A 48 -13.13 -14.93 -1.52
CA LEU A 48 -12.86 -13.89 -0.55
C LEU A 48 -13.12 -14.39 0.87
N LEU A 49 -12.09 -14.37 1.71
CA LEU A 49 -12.19 -14.62 3.16
C LEU A 49 -12.39 -13.34 3.96
N GLY A 50 -11.84 -12.22 3.46
CA GLY A 50 -11.98 -10.91 4.06
C GLY A 50 -11.17 -9.85 3.32
N SER A 51 -11.42 -8.60 3.68
CA SER A 51 -10.71 -7.44 3.14
C SER A 51 -10.14 -6.58 4.26
N ALA A 52 -9.05 -5.89 3.96
CA ALA A 52 -8.40 -4.95 4.85
C ALA A 52 -8.07 -3.69 4.06
N THR A 53 -8.35 -2.53 4.63
CA THR A 53 -8.05 -1.23 4.04
C THR A 53 -7.37 -0.35 5.08
N GLY A 54 -6.36 0.38 4.69
CA GLY A 54 -5.63 1.25 5.60
C GLY A 54 -5.05 2.48 4.92
N ARG A 55 -4.59 3.41 5.74
CA ARG A 55 -3.82 4.58 5.31
C ARG A 55 -2.35 4.34 5.58
N VAL A 56 -1.50 4.96 4.77
CA VAL A 56 -0.05 4.89 4.94
C VAL A 56 0.54 6.30 4.82
N ASP A 57 1.50 6.60 5.67
CA ASP A 57 2.30 7.81 5.62
C ASP A 57 3.61 7.56 4.88
N ALA A 58 4.10 8.56 4.14
CA ALA A 58 5.37 8.46 3.45
C ALA A 58 6.55 8.33 4.42
N GLY A 59 7.54 7.52 4.06
CA GLY A 59 8.80 7.43 4.77
C GLY A 59 8.73 6.84 6.17
N VAL A 60 7.74 6.00 6.46
CA VAL A 60 7.67 5.17 7.67
C VAL A 60 8.22 3.79 7.31
N PRO A 61 9.51 3.50 7.59
CA PRO A 61 10.22 2.35 7.03
C PRO A 61 9.94 1.03 7.76
N GLU A 62 9.22 1.08 8.87
CA GLU A 62 8.96 -0.11 9.67
C GLU A 62 7.46 -0.39 9.81
N PRO A 63 7.04 -1.67 9.71
CA PRO A 63 5.65 -2.05 9.90
C PRO A 63 5.21 -1.79 11.35
N SER A 64 3.91 -1.56 11.54
CA SER A 64 3.33 -1.47 12.88
C SER A 64 3.25 -2.84 13.56
N ASP A 65 3.47 -2.86 14.87
CA ASP A 65 3.17 -4.01 15.73
C ASP A 65 2.24 -3.53 16.86
N PRO A 66 1.00 -4.01 16.97
CA PRO A 66 0.35 -5.03 16.10
C PRO A 66 0.07 -4.55 14.67
N PRO A 67 -0.33 -5.47 13.75
CA PRO A 67 -0.74 -5.13 12.39
C PRO A 67 -1.83 -4.06 12.37
N GLN A 68 -1.81 -3.20 11.32
CA GLN A 68 -2.81 -2.12 11.17
C GLN A 68 -4.24 -2.64 11.08
N VAL A 69 -4.43 -3.76 10.39
CA VAL A 69 -5.72 -4.45 10.31
C VAL A 69 -5.52 -5.93 10.59
N SER A 70 -6.41 -6.51 11.39
CA SER A 70 -6.41 -7.94 11.70
C SER A 70 -7.78 -8.54 11.42
N LEU A 71 -7.80 -9.64 10.69
CA LEU A 71 -8.95 -10.46 10.38
C LEU A 71 -8.87 -11.76 11.18
N GLY A 72 -9.88 -12.05 11.98
CA GLY A 72 -10.01 -13.33 12.70
C GLY A 72 -11.06 -14.20 12.06
N PHE A 73 -10.84 -15.51 12.00
CA PHE A 73 -11.77 -16.48 11.44
C PHE A 73 -12.31 -17.39 12.55
N GLU A 74 -13.64 -17.53 12.62
CA GLU A 74 -14.29 -18.42 13.61
C GLU A 74 -13.98 -19.91 13.37
N THR A 75 -13.74 -20.25 12.11
CA THR A 75 -13.37 -21.61 11.68
C THR A 75 -12.06 -21.54 10.91
N ALA A 76 -11.11 -22.41 11.27
CA ALA A 76 -9.85 -22.50 10.58
C ALA A 76 -10.07 -22.78 9.09
N GLY A 77 -9.39 -22.02 8.24
CA GLY A 77 -9.53 -22.10 6.78
C GLY A 77 -8.22 -22.40 6.07
N ARG A 78 -8.28 -22.31 4.75
CA ARG A 78 -7.12 -22.34 3.87
C ARG A 78 -6.94 -20.98 3.23
N LEU A 79 -5.73 -20.46 3.27
CA LEU A 79 -5.32 -19.26 2.55
C LEU A 79 -4.67 -19.66 1.23
N ASP A 80 -5.15 -19.11 0.12
CA ASP A 80 -4.61 -19.35 -1.22
C ASP A 80 -3.72 -18.17 -1.68
N GLY A 81 -3.99 -16.97 -1.16
CA GLY A 81 -3.21 -15.79 -1.51
C GLY A 81 -3.81 -14.49 -0.99
N VAL A 82 -3.16 -13.42 -1.37
CA VAL A 82 -3.63 -12.06 -1.14
C VAL A 82 -3.58 -11.26 -2.43
N ARG A 83 -4.53 -10.35 -2.60
CA ARG A 83 -4.49 -9.35 -3.66
C ARG A 83 -4.25 -8.00 -3.02
N LEU A 84 -3.14 -7.36 -3.41
CA LEU A 84 -2.66 -6.12 -2.84
C LEU A 84 -2.83 -4.98 -3.83
N SER A 85 -3.29 -3.83 -3.37
CA SER A 85 -3.41 -2.62 -4.17
C SER A 85 -3.17 -1.39 -3.32
N CYS A 86 -2.73 -0.30 -3.94
CA CYS A 86 -2.56 0.98 -3.28
C CYS A 86 -2.87 2.15 -4.20
N LEU A 87 -3.33 3.25 -3.59
CA LEU A 87 -3.68 4.48 -4.28
C LEU A 87 -2.45 5.34 -4.50
N GLY A 88 -2.29 5.82 -5.72
CA GLY A 88 -1.29 6.82 -6.07
C GLY A 88 -0.23 6.31 -7.03
N GLU A 89 0.90 6.97 -7.00
CA GLU A 89 2.12 6.60 -7.74
C GLU A 89 3.21 6.20 -6.76
N GLY A 90 4.17 5.41 -7.23
CA GLY A 90 5.27 4.88 -6.41
C GLY A 90 4.99 3.46 -5.95
N SER A 91 5.53 3.10 -4.81
CA SER A 91 5.39 1.76 -4.22
C SER A 91 5.22 1.86 -2.70
N LEU A 92 4.80 0.76 -2.11
CA LEU A 92 4.87 0.54 -0.67
C LEU A 92 5.13 -0.94 -0.37
N ASP A 93 5.57 -1.21 0.84
CA ASP A 93 5.78 -2.55 1.35
C ASP A 93 4.55 -3.03 2.12
N PHE A 94 4.28 -4.34 2.01
CA PHE A 94 3.26 -4.99 2.81
C PHE A 94 3.85 -6.10 3.66
N ASP A 95 3.48 -6.11 4.94
CA ASP A 95 3.61 -7.28 5.80
C ASP A 95 2.25 -7.96 5.95
N VAL A 96 2.22 -9.25 5.63
CA VAL A 96 1.06 -10.12 5.83
C VAL A 96 1.42 -11.14 6.89
N SER A 97 0.82 -11.03 8.07
CA SER A 97 0.96 -11.99 9.15
C SER A 97 -0.13 -13.04 9.06
N VAL A 98 0.25 -14.31 9.01
CA VAL A 98 -0.66 -15.45 8.94
C VAL A 98 -0.59 -16.24 10.24
N THR A 99 -1.71 -16.34 10.95
CA THR A 99 -1.83 -17.11 12.18
C THR A 99 -2.54 -18.41 11.92
N THR A 100 -1.89 -19.52 12.24
CA THR A 100 -2.42 -20.89 12.05
C THR A 100 -2.58 -21.60 13.38
N GLU A 101 -3.54 -22.53 13.47
CA GLU A 101 -3.63 -23.48 14.58
C GLU A 101 -2.58 -24.56 14.45
N GLU A 102 -1.99 -24.96 15.59
CA GLU A 102 -1.07 -26.08 15.66
C GLU A 102 -1.76 -27.36 16.15
N ALA A 103 -1.39 -28.51 15.59
CA ALA A 103 -1.96 -29.81 15.96
C ALA A 103 -1.79 -30.17 17.44
N ALA A 104 -0.77 -29.62 18.10
CA ALA A 104 -0.52 -29.81 19.54
C ALA A 104 -1.32 -28.84 20.44
N GLY A 105 -2.13 -27.97 19.83
CA GLY A 105 -2.83 -26.86 20.47
C GLY A 105 -1.98 -25.59 20.52
N GLY A 106 -2.66 -24.45 20.46
CA GLY A 106 -2.02 -23.13 20.35
C GLY A 106 -2.01 -22.61 18.92
N THR A 107 -1.36 -21.48 18.72
CA THR A 107 -1.26 -20.80 17.42
C THR A 107 0.16 -20.43 17.09
N ARG A 108 0.46 -20.34 15.81
CA ARG A 108 1.74 -19.86 15.29
C ARG A 108 1.48 -18.76 14.28
N THR A 109 2.21 -17.67 14.39
CA THR A 109 2.16 -16.56 13.42
C THR A 109 3.44 -16.52 12.59
N GLN A 110 3.28 -16.39 11.29
CA GLN A 110 4.35 -16.13 10.32
C GLN A 110 4.07 -14.84 9.61
N VAL A 111 5.12 -14.05 9.33
CA VAL A 111 5.02 -12.83 8.55
C VAL A 111 5.67 -13.05 7.20
N VAL A 112 4.99 -12.63 6.14
CA VAL A 112 5.50 -12.60 4.76
C VAL A 112 5.51 -11.15 4.32
N THR A 113 6.68 -10.67 3.89
CA THR A 113 6.86 -9.32 3.37
C THR A 113 6.80 -9.32 1.85
N PHE A 114 6.00 -8.44 1.29
CA PHE A 114 5.94 -8.13 -0.14
C PHE A 114 6.49 -6.72 -0.34
N ALA A 115 7.74 -6.64 -0.75
CA ALA A 115 8.41 -5.36 -0.95
C ALA A 115 8.10 -4.76 -2.33
N ASP A 116 8.20 -3.43 -2.40
CA ASP A 116 8.10 -2.63 -3.64
C ASP A 116 6.80 -2.93 -4.43
N VAL A 117 5.67 -3.08 -3.74
CA VAL A 117 4.38 -3.26 -4.42
C VAL A 117 3.99 -1.95 -5.11
N PRO A 118 3.90 -1.92 -6.46
CA PRO A 118 3.61 -0.70 -7.18
C PRO A 118 2.18 -0.25 -6.95
N CYS A 119 2.02 1.04 -6.66
CA CYS A 119 0.70 1.68 -6.59
C CYS A 119 0.21 2.05 -7.98
N GLY A 120 -1.08 1.85 -8.23
CA GLY A 120 -1.68 2.12 -9.53
C GLY A 120 -3.04 1.47 -9.69
N PRO A 121 -3.54 1.43 -10.95
CA PRO A 121 -4.86 0.87 -11.24
C PRO A 121 -4.93 -0.66 -11.11
N ASP A 122 -3.79 -1.32 -11.22
CA ASP A 122 -3.71 -2.78 -11.23
C ASP A 122 -3.32 -3.31 -9.84
N ALA A 123 -4.10 -4.26 -9.33
CA ALA A 123 -3.78 -4.97 -8.10
C ALA A 123 -2.73 -6.07 -8.38
N ARG A 124 -1.89 -6.34 -7.39
CA ARG A 124 -0.89 -7.41 -7.42
C ARG A 124 -1.42 -8.64 -6.68
N ASP A 125 -1.51 -9.77 -7.37
CA ASP A 125 -1.87 -11.06 -6.78
C ASP A 125 -0.60 -11.79 -6.29
N GLU A 126 -0.61 -12.17 -5.01
CA GLU A 126 0.48 -12.89 -4.35
C GLU A 126 -0.04 -14.22 -3.80
N ALA A 127 0.65 -15.30 -4.15
CA ALA A 127 0.29 -16.64 -3.66
C ALA A 127 0.79 -16.83 -2.22
N LEU A 128 -0.11 -17.26 -1.34
CA LEU A 128 0.19 -17.67 0.03
C LEU A 128 -0.54 -18.98 0.28
N ASP A 129 0.21 -20.08 0.44
CA ASP A 129 -0.38 -21.38 0.71
C ASP A 129 -0.23 -21.72 2.20
N ALA A 130 -1.33 -21.60 2.94
CA ALA A 130 -1.39 -21.93 4.35
C ALA A 130 -2.71 -22.62 4.70
N THR A 131 -2.64 -23.63 5.59
CA THR A 131 -3.79 -24.38 6.10
C THR A 131 -3.98 -24.13 7.59
N ALA A 132 -5.16 -24.44 8.11
CA ALA A 132 -5.53 -24.19 9.50
C ALA A 132 -5.38 -22.73 9.92
N VAL A 133 -5.67 -21.80 8.98
CA VAL A 133 -5.55 -20.36 9.20
C VAL A 133 -6.73 -19.85 10.02
N VAL A 134 -6.43 -19.22 11.15
CA VAL A 134 -7.40 -18.61 12.08
C VAL A 134 -7.31 -17.09 12.13
N GLY A 135 -6.30 -16.51 11.48
CA GLY A 135 -6.19 -15.06 11.41
C GLY A 135 -5.19 -14.60 10.37
N VAL A 136 -5.43 -13.41 9.83
CA VAL A 136 -4.53 -12.71 8.93
C VAL A 136 -4.44 -11.25 9.35
N GLY A 137 -3.22 -10.75 9.55
CA GLY A 137 -2.97 -9.33 9.77
C GLY A 137 -2.31 -8.72 8.53
N VAL A 138 -2.62 -7.46 8.24
CA VAL A 138 -2.03 -6.72 7.13
C VAL A 138 -1.55 -5.37 7.60
N THR A 139 -0.35 -4.99 7.17
CA THR A 139 0.23 -3.66 7.38
C THR A 139 0.84 -3.18 6.07
N GLY A 140 0.50 -1.96 5.65
CA GLY A 140 1.19 -1.25 4.58
C GLY A 140 2.16 -0.22 5.20
N TYR A 141 3.41 -0.18 4.73
CA TYR A 141 4.46 0.70 5.26
C TYR A 141 5.50 1.04 4.17
N ASP A 142 6.50 1.83 4.51
CA ASP A 142 7.59 2.29 3.64
C ASP A 142 7.11 2.82 2.28
N ALA A 143 6.01 3.57 2.32
CA ALA A 143 5.44 4.14 1.11
C ALA A 143 6.29 5.31 0.60
N ASP A 144 6.48 5.37 -0.72
CA ASP A 144 7.11 6.52 -1.39
C ASP A 144 6.33 7.81 -1.14
N ARG A 145 5.01 7.69 -0.95
CA ARG A 145 4.08 8.81 -0.70
C ARG A 145 2.97 8.39 0.25
N ALA A 146 2.46 9.35 1.01
CA ALA A 146 1.25 9.12 1.79
C ALA A 146 0.07 8.75 0.87
N GLY A 147 -0.77 7.80 1.32
CA GLY A 147 -1.87 7.30 0.52
C GLY A 147 -2.77 6.32 1.29
N ALA A 148 -3.31 5.37 0.56
CA ALA A 148 -4.09 4.28 1.11
C ALA A 148 -3.75 2.96 0.42
N TRP A 149 -4.02 1.87 1.10
CA TRP A 149 -3.86 0.53 0.58
C TRP A 149 -5.10 -0.32 0.85
N HIS A 150 -5.26 -1.36 0.06
CA HIS A 150 -6.31 -2.37 0.21
C HIS A 150 -5.73 -3.75 -0.05
N ALA A 151 -6.15 -4.71 0.76
CA ALA A 151 -5.78 -6.11 0.63
C ALA A 151 -7.02 -7.00 0.65
N LEU A 152 -7.13 -7.92 -0.30
CA LEU A 152 -8.12 -9.00 -0.29
C LEU A 152 -7.42 -10.29 0.13
N VAL A 153 -7.96 -10.95 1.13
CA VAL A 153 -7.49 -12.25 1.62
C VAL A 153 -8.31 -13.33 0.94
N LEU A 154 -7.65 -14.20 0.16
CA LEU A 154 -8.29 -15.19 -0.72
C LEU A 154 -8.02 -16.61 -0.23
N GLY A 155 -9.04 -17.44 -0.26
CA GLY A 155 -8.94 -18.83 0.17
C GLY A 155 -10.29 -19.52 0.29
N ALA A 156 -10.38 -20.45 1.23
CA ALA A 156 -11.61 -21.15 1.55
C ALA A 156 -11.75 -21.33 3.07
N THR A 157 -12.97 -21.10 3.59
CA THR A 157 -13.28 -21.48 4.97
C THR A 157 -13.26 -23.00 5.09
N GLY A 158 -12.77 -23.52 6.23
CA GLY A 158 -12.87 -24.95 6.54
C GLY A 158 -14.33 -25.43 6.54
N ALA A 159 -14.57 -26.61 6.00
CA ALA A 159 -15.86 -27.29 6.01
C ALA A 159 -15.99 -28.11 7.28
#